data_aa867dda8926e08303521a230a7c761d
#
_entry.id   aa867dda8926e08303521a230a7c761d
#
_cell.length_a   1.000
_cell.length_b   1.000
_cell.length_c   1.000
_cell.angle_alpha   90.00
_cell.angle_beta   90.00
_cell.angle_gamma   90.00
#
_symmetry.space_group_name_H-M   'P 1'
#
loop_
_entity.id
_entity.type
_entity.pdbx_description
1 polymer ?
#
loop_
_entity_poly.entity_id
_entity_poly.type
_entity_poly.pdbx_seq_one_letter_code
_entity_poly.pdbx_strand_id
1 'polypeptide(L)' 'MSKKIPPMSSQKLVKILNQGNARFVRQNGTSHAIFEREKDGRMYRTPVIMAKSDLSSKYVKLVLHQLGFTDAEVDALI' A
#
# COMPACT_ATOMS: atom_id res chain seq x y z
N MET A 1 -10.09 15.42 8.51
CA MET A 1 -10.21 13.96 8.69
C MET A 1 -10.26 13.27 7.36
N SER A 2 -9.47 12.26 7.19
CA SER A 2 -9.40 11.55 5.94
C SER A 2 -10.63 10.68 5.70
N LYS A 3 -10.81 10.28 4.45
CA LYS A 3 -11.83 9.31 4.09
C LYS A 3 -11.57 7.99 4.78
N LYS A 4 -12.63 7.25 5.00
CA LYS A 4 -12.52 5.90 5.53
C LYS A 4 -11.85 5.00 4.50
N ILE A 5 -10.86 4.24 4.94
CA ILE A 5 -10.20 3.27 4.07
C ILE A 5 -11.03 1.99 4.09
N PRO A 6 -11.58 1.54 2.95
CA PRO A 6 -12.37 0.30 2.92
C PRO A 6 -11.46 -0.92 2.90
N PRO A 7 -11.96 -2.09 3.32
CA PRO A 7 -11.26 -3.33 3.03
C PRO A 7 -11.24 -3.54 1.52
N MET A 8 -10.20 -4.19 1.03
CA MET A 8 -10.06 -4.38 -0.42
C MET A 8 -9.18 -5.58 -0.72
N SER A 9 -9.21 -6.02 -1.98
CA SER A 9 -8.34 -7.10 -2.42
C SER A 9 -6.90 -6.63 -2.57
N SER A 10 -5.97 -7.59 -2.56
CA SER A 10 -4.56 -7.29 -2.86
C SER A 10 -4.41 -6.60 -4.21
N GLN A 11 -5.17 -7.04 -5.19
CA GLN A 11 -5.13 -6.48 -6.54
C GLN A 11 -5.52 -5.00 -6.53
N LYS A 12 -6.55 -4.66 -5.78
CA LYS A 12 -6.99 -3.27 -5.65
C LYS A 12 -5.94 -2.44 -4.92
N LEU A 13 -5.37 -2.97 -3.85
CA LEU A 13 -4.33 -2.28 -3.10
C LEU A 13 -3.11 -1.99 -3.98
N VAL A 14 -2.67 -2.99 -4.75
CA VAL A 14 -1.53 -2.80 -5.65
C VAL A 14 -1.80 -1.68 -6.65
N LYS A 15 -3.02 -1.60 -7.16
CA LYS A 15 -3.41 -0.54 -8.07
C LYS A 15 -3.26 0.84 -7.43
N ILE A 16 -3.72 0.97 -6.19
CA ILE A 16 -3.58 2.21 -5.42
C ILE A 16 -2.11 2.54 -5.20
N LEU A 17 -1.31 1.55 -4.82
CA LEU A 17 0.12 1.75 -4.58
C LEU A 17 0.83 2.25 -5.84
N ASN A 18 0.52 1.67 -6.99
CA ASN A 18 1.11 2.10 -8.25
C ASN A 18 0.72 3.53 -8.60
N GLN A 19 -0.52 3.91 -8.35
CA GLN A 19 -0.97 5.28 -8.56
C GLN A 19 -0.26 6.27 -7.64
N GLY A 20 0.14 5.82 -6.47
CA GLY A 20 0.84 6.65 -5.48
C GLY A 20 2.35 6.58 -5.59
N ASN A 21 2.87 6.05 -6.69
CA ASN A 21 4.32 5.95 -6.96
C ASN A 21 5.05 4.94 -6.08
N ALA A 22 4.34 4.04 -5.44
CA ALA A 22 4.95 2.87 -4.83
C ALA A 22 5.12 1.81 -5.91
N ARG A 23 6.18 1.04 -5.83
CA ARG A 23 6.48 0.06 -6.88
C ARG A 23 6.87 -1.29 -6.29
N PHE A 24 6.62 -2.32 -7.06
CA PHE A 24 7.03 -3.68 -6.72
C PHE A 24 8.55 -3.79 -6.83
N VAL A 25 9.19 -4.35 -5.80
CA VAL A 25 10.63 -4.58 -5.80
C VAL A 25 10.93 -6.04 -6.08
N ARG A 26 10.32 -6.94 -5.29
CA ARG A 26 10.58 -8.36 -5.44
C ARG A 26 9.56 -9.17 -4.68
N GLN A 27 9.46 -10.45 -5.02
CA GLN A 27 8.67 -11.41 -4.26
C GLN A 27 9.45 -11.80 -3.01
N ASN A 28 8.76 -11.83 -1.87
CA ASN A 28 9.34 -12.20 -0.60
C ASN A 28 8.54 -13.37 -0.02
N GLY A 29 9.01 -14.59 -0.22
CA GLY A 29 8.26 -15.77 0.14
C GLY A 29 7.18 -16.08 -0.89
N THR A 30 6.16 -16.84 -0.50
CA THR A 30 5.14 -17.33 -1.42
C THR A 30 3.95 -16.40 -1.57
N SER A 31 3.69 -15.54 -0.59
CA SER A 31 2.48 -14.74 -0.59
C SER A 31 2.72 -13.27 -0.27
N HIS A 32 3.97 -12.85 -0.15
CA HIS A 32 4.31 -11.45 0.12
C HIS A 32 5.15 -10.87 -1.00
N ALA A 33 4.94 -9.60 -1.28
CA ALA A 33 5.77 -8.85 -2.21
C ALA A 33 6.28 -7.59 -1.51
N ILE A 34 7.53 -7.23 -1.76
CA ILE A 34 8.08 -6.01 -1.19
C ILE A 34 7.77 -4.86 -2.14
N PHE A 35 7.14 -3.84 -1.61
CA PHE A 35 6.91 -2.58 -2.32
C PHE A 35 7.76 -1.49 -1.70
N GLU A 36 8.19 -0.55 -2.51
CA GLU A 36 8.94 0.61 -2.02
C GLU A 36 8.39 1.88 -2.60
N ARG A 37 8.62 2.97 -1.88
CA ARG A 37 8.18 4.29 -2.30
C ARG A 37 9.19 5.31 -1.81
N GLU A 38 9.62 6.19 -2.69
CA GLU A 38 10.49 7.29 -2.30
C GLU A 38 9.65 8.55 -2.10
N LYS A 39 9.91 9.25 -1.00
CA LYS A 39 9.24 10.51 -0.71
C LYS A 39 10.18 11.41 0.06
N ASP A 40 10.37 12.62 -0.45
CA ASP A 40 11.18 13.65 0.21
C ASP A 40 12.58 13.18 0.55
N GLY A 41 13.18 12.41 -0.35
CA GLY A 41 14.52 11.87 -0.15
C GLY A 41 14.58 10.65 0.75
N ARG A 42 13.44 10.13 1.19
CA ARG A 42 13.36 8.94 2.03
C ARG A 42 12.80 7.77 1.26
N MET A 43 13.40 6.60 1.48
CA MET A 43 12.90 5.36 0.90
C MET A 43 12.12 4.58 1.93
N TYR A 44 10.86 4.26 1.61
CA TYR A 44 9.99 3.45 2.46
C TYR A 44 9.79 2.10 1.80
N ARG A 45 9.76 1.04 2.59
CA ARG A 45 9.53 -0.32 2.10
C ARG A 45 8.61 -1.06 3.06
N THR A 46 7.77 -1.92 2.50
CA THR A 46 6.91 -2.76 3.31
C THR A 46 6.52 -4.01 2.54
N PRO A 47 6.37 -5.15 3.22
CA PRO A 47 5.80 -6.34 2.59
C PRO A 47 4.29 -6.16 2.46
N VAL A 48 3.75 -6.66 1.36
CA VAL A 48 2.32 -6.60 1.07
C VAL A 48 1.83 -8.01 0.78
N ILE A 49 0.76 -8.43 1.47
CA ILE A 49 0.16 -9.74 1.22
C ILE A 49 -0.47 -9.72 -0.17
N MET A 50 -0.09 -10.69 -1.00
CA MET A 50 -0.58 -10.81 -2.36
C MET A 50 -1.60 -11.93 -2.48
N ALA A 51 -2.36 -11.93 -3.57
CA ALA A 51 -3.32 -12.99 -3.89
C ALA A 51 -4.38 -13.20 -2.81
N LYS A 52 -4.80 -12.13 -2.17
CA LYS A 52 -5.84 -12.20 -1.15
C LYS A 52 -7.03 -11.35 -1.59
N SER A 53 -8.23 -11.89 -1.40
CA SER A 53 -9.45 -11.25 -1.89
C SER A 53 -9.98 -10.17 -0.95
N ASP A 54 -9.64 -10.23 0.35
CA ASP A 54 -10.13 -9.23 1.31
C ASP A 54 -9.08 -8.91 2.37
N LEU A 55 -8.37 -7.83 2.16
CA LEU A 55 -7.49 -7.27 3.17
C LEU A 55 -8.31 -6.32 4.05
N SER A 56 -8.13 -6.42 5.37
CA SER A 56 -8.87 -5.56 6.28
C SER A 56 -8.45 -4.09 6.10
N SER A 57 -9.35 -3.18 6.45
CA SER A 57 -9.04 -1.76 6.37
C SER A 57 -7.85 -1.39 7.24
N LYS A 58 -7.70 -2.04 8.41
CA LYS A 58 -6.55 -1.81 9.28
C LYS A 58 -5.24 -2.20 8.59
N TYR A 59 -5.23 -3.33 7.90
CA TYR A 59 -4.05 -3.78 7.20
C TYR A 59 -3.70 -2.85 6.05
N VAL A 60 -4.69 -2.44 5.27
CA VAL A 60 -4.49 -1.50 4.16
C VAL A 60 -3.91 -0.19 4.69
N LYS A 61 -4.47 0.32 5.78
CA LYS A 61 -3.97 1.54 6.41
C LYS A 61 -2.52 1.39 6.86
N LEU A 62 -2.19 0.25 7.45
CA LEU A 62 -0.81 -0.02 7.89
C LEU A 62 0.16 0.02 6.72
N VAL A 63 -0.17 -0.64 5.62
CA VAL A 63 0.67 -0.67 4.42
C VAL A 63 0.89 0.75 3.90
N LEU A 64 -0.18 1.52 3.79
CA LEU A 64 -0.07 2.88 3.27
C LEU A 64 0.80 3.76 4.18
N HIS A 65 0.63 3.64 5.48
CA HIS A 65 1.45 4.41 6.42
C HIS A 65 2.92 4.01 6.35
N GLN A 66 3.20 2.71 6.22
CA GLN A 66 4.58 2.24 6.15
C GLN A 66 5.28 2.65 4.86
N LEU A 67 4.52 3.00 3.84
CA LEU A 67 5.07 3.54 2.59
C LEU A 67 5.06 5.07 2.57
N GLY A 68 4.81 5.70 3.72
CA GLY A 68 4.93 7.14 3.86
C GLY A 68 3.79 7.96 3.27
N PHE A 69 2.65 7.32 3.00
CA PHE A 69 1.49 8.07 2.51
C PHE A 69 0.90 8.94 3.61
N THR A 70 0.61 10.19 3.28
CA THR A 70 -0.13 11.08 4.16
C THR A 70 -1.62 10.86 3.99
N ASP A 71 -2.42 11.36 4.95
CA ASP A 71 -3.87 11.26 4.85
C ASP A 71 -4.39 11.93 3.58
N ALA A 72 -3.82 13.07 3.21
CA ALA A 72 -4.21 13.77 2.00
C ALA A 72 -3.94 12.93 0.75
N GLU A 73 -2.80 12.25 0.71
CA GLU A 73 -2.45 11.39 -0.41
C GLU A 73 -3.38 10.20 -0.49
N VAL A 74 -3.70 9.60 0.64
CA VAL A 74 -4.64 8.48 0.69
C VAL A 74 -6.02 8.91 0.20
N ASP A 75 -6.49 10.07 0.65
CA ASP A 75 -7.80 10.59 0.23
C ASP A 75 -7.87 10.80 -1.28
N ALA A 76 -6.77 11.22 -1.89
CA ALA A 76 -6.72 11.44 -3.33
C ALA A 76 -6.74 10.14 -4.12
N LEU A 77 -6.30 9.03 -3.52
CA LEU A 77 -6.18 7.74 -4.20
C LEU A 77 -7.40 6.83 -3.98
N ILE A 78 -8.16 7.08 -2.96
CA ILE A 78 -9.39 6.32 -2.67
C ILE A 78 -10.65 7.07 -3.19
#